data_d6914117ff712b9d9a8b0fc93db94d5d
#
_entry.id   d6914117ff712b9d9a8b0fc93db94d5d
#
_cell.length_a   1.000
_cell.length_b   1.000
_cell.length_c   1.000
_cell.angle_alpha   90.00
_cell.angle_beta   90.00
_cell.angle_gamma   90.00
#
_symmetry.space_group_name_H-M   'P 1'
#
loop_
_entity.id
_entity.type
_entity.pdbx_description
1 polymer ?
#
loop_
_entity_poly.entity_id
_entity_poly.type
_entity_poly.pdbx_seq_one_letter_code
_entity_poly.pdbx_strand_id
1 'polypeptide(L)'
;RPAESGRMEEPKPMTAAPGPVSLHAPAPSLVPAAALDLGHITTWVFDLDNTLYHPRANLFGQIDQRMTAFIMRLLSLDFAAARALQKRYFLEYGTTLRGLMHHHGVEPRAFLDFVHDIDLTVIAADAALDAALAALPGRKLIFTNGDAPYAERVLTRLGIARHFTAIHDIIATGFVPKPQEAAYDQLLADHGVDPRRAVFVEDMARNLAPAKARGMATVWVNNGSEKGGFDASAEFIDLEIGDVTAWLSGVVPDGPPAAP
;
A
#
# COMPACT_ATOMS: atom_id res chain seq x y z
N ARG A 1 58.77 35.26 39.38
CA ARG A 1 57.60 34.34 39.45
C ARG A 1 57.55 33.57 38.12
N PRO A 2 57.51 32.22 38.11
CA PRO A 2 57.54 31.41 36.89
C PRO A 2 56.17 31.28 36.29
N ALA A 3 56.14 31.17 34.96
CA ALA A 3 54.98 30.97 34.10
C ALA A 3 54.44 29.53 34.23
N GLU A 4 53.15 29.41 34.40
CA GLU A 4 52.41 28.12 34.36
C GLU A 4 52.34 27.55 32.95
N SER A 5 52.87 26.34 32.80
CA SER A 5 52.78 25.55 31.58
C SER A 5 51.37 24.95 31.45
N GLY A 6 50.56 25.40 30.49
CA GLY A 6 49.31 24.78 30.10
C GLY A 6 49.53 23.38 29.55
N ARG A 7 48.97 22.37 30.21
CA ARG A 7 48.87 21.01 29.68
C ARG A 7 47.89 21.03 28.53
N MET A 8 48.33 20.61 27.36
CA MET A 8 47.44 20.26 26.24
C MET A 8 46.75 18.93 26.59
N GLU A 9 45.41 18.93 26.63
CA GLU A 9 44.60 17.73 26.73
C GLU A 9 44.71 16.95 25.43
N GLU A 10 45.02 15.66 25.52
CA GLU A 10 44.99 14.75 24.39
C GLU A 10 43.54 14.52 23.93
N PRO A 11 43.28 14.43 22.60
CA PRO A 11 41.93 14.17 22.08
C PRO A 11 41.48 12.76 22.43
N LYS A 12 40.27 12.65 23.01
CA LYS A 12 39.57 11.39 23.26
C LYS A 12 39.44 10.55 21.97
N PRO A 13 39.64 9.22 22.04
CA PRO A 13 39.49 8.38 20.86
C PRO A 13 38.03 8.42 20.37
N MET A 14 37.88 8.66 19.08
CA MET A 14 36.60 8.58 18.34
C MET A 14 36.04 7.17 18.50
N THR A 15 34.82 7.07 19.04
CA THR A 15 34.01 5.84 19.05
C THR A 15 33.84 5.31 17.64
N ALA A 16 34.12 4.03 17.46
CA ALA A 16 33.99 3.32 16.20
C ALA A 16 32.58 3.50 15.61
N ALA A 17 32.52 3.68 14.28
CA ALA A 17 31.27 3.70 13.51
C ALA A 17 30.48 2.41 13.76
N PRO A 18 29.14 2.47 13.86
CA PRO A 18 28.32 1.28 13.97
C PRO A 18 28.54 0.40 12.74
N GLY A 19 28.81 -0.87 12.98
CA GLY A 19 28.97 -1.89 11.95
C GLY A 19 27.70 -2.04 11.07
N PRO A 20 27.80 -2.74 9.93
CA PRO A 20 26.70 -2.89 9.01
C PRO A 20 25.50 -3.50 9.73
N VAL A 21 24.36 -2.79 9.69
CA VAL A 21 23.07 -3.25 10.21
C VAL A 21 22.70 -4.50 9.42
N SER A 22 22.62 -5.62 10.11
CA SER A 22 22.18 -6.90 9.55
C SER A 22 20.80 -6.74 8.94
N LEU A 23 20.69 -7.09 7.64
CA LEU A 23 19.45 -7.07 6.91
C LEU A 23 18.47 -8.07 7.54
N HIS A 24 17.53 -7.55 8.29
CA HIS A 24 16.20 -8.04 8.63
C HIS A 24 16.01 -9.57 8.77
N ALA A 25 16.01 -10.03 10.03
CA ALA A 25 15.04 -11.04 10.43
C ALA A 25 13.63 -10.41 10.30
N PRO A 26 12.62 -11.12 9.77
CA PRO A 26 11.26 -10.60 9.75
C PRO A 26 10.85 -10.25 11.18
N ALA A 27 10.25 -9.07 11.33
CA ALA A 27 9.68 -8.68 12.62
C ALA A 27 8.71 -9.79 13.08
N PRO A 28 8.61 -10.07 14.39
CA PRO A 28 7.64 -11.07 14.87
C PRO A 28 6.24 -10.65 14.41
N SER A 29 5.45 -11.63 13.94
CA SER A 29 4.07 -11.38 13.51
C SER A 29 3.27 -10.71 14.62
N LEU A 30 2.54 -9.66 14.29
CA LEU A 30 1.69 -8.92 15.24
C LEU A 30 0.45 -9.71 15.64
N VAL A 31 0.07 -10.69 14.81
CA VAL A 31 -1.18 -11.45 14.98
C VAL A 31 -0.85 -12.94 15.09
N PRO A 32 -1.38 -13.67 16.11
CA PRO A 32 -1.28 -15.12 16.15
C PRO A 32 -1.87 -15.73 14.87
N ALA A 33 -1.25 -16.80 14.35
CA ALA A 33 -1.73 -17.53 13.18
C ALA A 33 -3.05 -18.28 13.49
N ALA A 34 -4.12 -17.55 13.80
CA ALA A 34 -5.46 -18.07 13.85
C ALA A 34 -6.04 -18.08 12.43
N ALA A 35 -6.66 -19.18 12.03
CA ALA A 35 -7.33 -19.24 10.74
C ALA A 35 -8.49 -18.24 10.72
N LEU A 36 -8.44 -17.25 9.83
CA LEU A 36 -9.52 -16.31 9.59
C LEU A 36 -10.66 -17.07 8.90
N ASP A 37 -11.86 -17.10 9.50
CA ASP A 37 -13.04 -17.68 8.85
C ASP A 37 -13.52 -16.77 7.70
N LEU A 38 -13.32 -17.24 6.50
CA LEU A 38 -13.70 -16.56 5.26
C LEU A 38 -14.92 -17.20 4.57
N GLY A 39 -15.53 -18.24 5.15
CA GLY A 39 -16.63 -18.98 4.54
C GLY A 39 -17.89 -18.13 4.28
N HIS A 40 -18.07 -17.05 5.02
CA HIS A 40 -19.19 -16.12 4.89
C HIS A 40 -18.91 -14.94 3.93
N ILE A 41 -17.68 -14.80 3.43
CA ILE A 41 -17.27 -13.67 2.60
C ILE A 41 -17.86 -13.80 1.19
N THR A 42 -18.48 -12.70 0.74
CA THR A 42 -19.06 -12.57 -0.61
C THR A 42 -18.45 -11.42 -1.41
N THR A 43 -17.65 -10.56 -0.76
CA THR A 43 -16.98 -9.45 -1.41
C THR A 43 -15.53 -9.38 -0.94
N TRP A 44 -14.62 -9.43 -1.91
CA TRP A 44 -13.18 -9.29 -1.71
C TRP A 44 -12.75 -7.91 -2.20
N VAL A 45 -12.23 -7.10 -1.33
CA VAL A 45 -11.69 -5.78 -1.64
C VAL A 45 -10.19 -5.86 -1.54
N PHE A 46 -9.50 -5.49 -2.60
CA PHE A 46 -8.04 -5.49 -2.65
C PHE A 46 -7.54 -4.07 -2.89
N ASP A 47 -6.53 -3.67 -2.15
CA ASP A 47 -5.64 -2.62 -2.62
C ASP A 47 -4.84 -3.12 -3.84
N LEU A 48 -4.20 -2.21 -4.56
CA LEU A 48 -3.46 -2.51 -5.77
C LEU A 48 -1.95 -2.51 -5.54
N ASP A 49 -1.41 -1.33 -5.19
CA ASP A 49 0.03 -1.08 -5.21
C ASP A 49 0.76 -1.78 -4.06
N ASN A 50 1.75 -2.60 -4.38
CA ASN A 50 2.46 -3.47 -3.44
C ASN A 50 1.59 -4.53 -2.76
N THR A 51 0.30 -4.62 -3.09
CA THR A 51 -0.62 -5.66 -2.60
C THR A 51 -0.77 -6.79 -3.62
N LEU A 52 -1.15 -6.49 -4.87
CA LEU A 52 -1.32 -7.48 -5.94
C LEU A 52 -0.04 -7.77 -6.73
N TYR A 53 1.02 -7.08 -6.45
CA TYR A 53 2.38 -7.36 -6.92
C TYR A 53 3.37 -7.01 -5.81
N HIS A 54 4.53 -7.68 -5.82
CA HIS A 54 5.51 -7.51 -4.75
C HIS A 54 6.28 -6.18 -4.89
N PRO A 55 6.57 -5.44 -3.79
CA PRO A 55 7.32 -4.18 -3.79
C PRO A 55 8.70 -4.26 -4.49
N ARG A 56 9.30 -5.45 -4.53
CA ARG A 56 10.58 -5.71 -5.24
C ARG A 56 10.51 -5.41 -6.74
N ALA A 57 9.33 -5.41 -7.34
CA ALA A 57 9.14 -4.97 -8.73
C ALA A 57 9.43 -3.47 -8.91
N ASN A 58 9.49 -2.71 -7.81
CA ASN A 58 9.77 -1.27 -7.81
C ASN A 58 8.84 -0.43 -8.70
N LEU A 59 7.60 -0.91 -8.90
CA LEU A 59 6.62 -0.17 -9.70
C LEU A 59 6.23 1.13 -9.00
N PHE A 60 5.84 1.04 -7.72
CA PHE A 60 5.51 2.21 -6.91
C PHE A 60 6.71 3.15 -6.72
N GLY A 61 7.93 2.64 -6.70
CA GLY A 61 9.13 3.46 -6.62
C GLY A 61 9.29 4.39 -7.82
N GLN A 62 8.85 4.00 -9.03
CA GLN A 62 8.83 4.88 -10.20
C GLN A 62 7.81 6.01 -10.00
N ILE A 63 6.61 5.71 -9.50
CA ILE A 63 5.57 6.72 -9.19
C ILE A 63 6.11 7.72 -8.17
N ASP A 64 6.74 7.25 -7.11
CA ASP A 64 7.30 8.07 -6.04
C ASP A 64 8.39 9.04 -6.56
N GLN A 65 9.24 8.60 -7.48
CA GLN A 65 10.21 9.45 -8.16
C GLN A 65 9.53 10.49 -9.07
N ARG A 66 8.51 10.10 -9.80
CA ARG A 66 7.75 11.02 -10.67
C ARG A 66 6.96 12.05 -9.86
N MET A 67 6.43 11.70 -8.69
CA MET A 67 5.84 12.67 -7.76
C MET A 67 6.87 13.74 -7.37
N THR A 68 8.09 13.33 -7.00
CA THR A 68 9.18 14.27 -6.69
C THR A 68 9.49 15.16 -7.89
N ALA A 69 9.61 14.58 -9.09
CA ALA A 69 9.91 15.32 -10.33
C ALA A 69 8.79 16.31 -10.70
N PHE A 70 7.53 15.96 -10.47
CA PHE A 70 6.39 16.87 -10.65
C PHE A 70 6.51 18.10 -9.74
N ILE A 71 6.80 17.87 -8.45
CA ILE A 71 6.98 18.97 -7.47
C ILE A 71 8.15 19.86 -7.82
N MET A 72 9.29 19.27 -8.23
CA MET A 72 10.46 20.03 -8.69
C MET A 72 10.08 21.01 -9.82
N ARG A 73 9.33 20.53 -10.82
CA ARG A 73 8.88 21.36 -11.96
C ARG A 73 7.88 22.42 -11.54
N LEU A 74 6.88 22.02 -10.72
CA LEU A 74 5.80 22.90 -10.30
C LEU A 74 6.30 24.07 -9.47
N LEU A 75 7.24 23.82 -8.55
CA LEU A 75 7.66 24.77 -7.52
C LEU A 75 9.10 25.27 -7.71
N SER A 76 9.79 24.85 -8.78
CA SER A 76 11.21 25.19 -9.02
C SER A 76 12.13 24.82 -7.84
N LEU A 77 11.84 23.68 -7.18
CA LEU A 77 12.62 23.16 -6.06
C LEU A 77 13.71 22.21 -6.53
N ASP A 78 14.78 22.09 -5.75
CA ASP A 78 15.72 20.99 -5.91
C ASP A 78 15.10 19.65 -5.45
N PHE A 79 15.80 18.55 -5.73
CA PHE A 79 15.32 17.20 -5.41
C PHE A 79 15.06 17.02 -3.93
N ALA A 80 15.96 17.48 -3.05
CA ALA A 80 15.85 17.26 -1.61
C ALA A 80 14.64 18.01 -1.02
N ALA A 81 14.44 19.27 -1.41
CA ALA A 81 13.31 20.08 -0.99
C ALA A 81 11.98 19.53 -1.52
N ALA A 82 11.93 19.12 -2.80
CA ALA A 82 10.75 18.52 -3.41
C ALA A 82 10.38 17.18 -2.73
N ARG A 83 11.37 16.34 -2.45
CA ARG A 83 11.19 15.06 -1.75
C ARG A 83 10.66 15.27 -0.33
N ALA A 84 11.23 16.21 0.41
CA ALA A 84 10.77 16.55 1.76
C ALA A 84 9.30 17.04 1.75
N LEU A 85 8.96 17.89 0.78
CA LEU A 85 7.60 18.38 0.60
C LEU A 85 6.62 17.26 0.26
N GLN A 86 6.99 16.35 -0.65
CA GLN A 86 6.20 15.17 -1.00
C GLN A 86 5.87 14.33 0.23
N LYS A 87 6.89 13.98 1.05
CA LYS A 87 6.70 13.17 2.25
C LYS A 87 5.86 13.90 3.30
N ARG A 88 6.03 15.21 3.46
CA ARG A 88 5.21 16.01 4.35
C ARG A 88 3.74 15.98 3.94
N TYR A 89 3.44 16.20 2.67
CA TYR A 89 2.04 16.18 2.18
C TYR A 89 1.41 14.80 2.31
N PHE A 90 2.16 13.73 2.07
CA PHE A 90 1.68 12.37 2.32
C PHE A 90 1.28 12.15 3.79
N LEU A 91 2.09 12.64 4.75
CA LEU A 91 1.80 12.49 6.18
C LEU A 91 0.63 13.36 6.64
N GLU A 92 0.57 14.61 6.17
CA GLU A 92 -0.43 15.59 6.61
C GLU A 92 -1.81 15.39 5.96
N TYR A 93 -1.84 15.00 4.68
CA TYR A 93 -3.06 14.93 3.87
C TYR A 93 -3.45 13.53 3.42
N GLY A 94 -2.65 12.52 3.75
CA GLY A 94 -2.87 11.12 3.33
C GLY A 94 -2.32 10.80 1.95
N THR A 95 -2.29 11.76 1.02
CA THR A 95 -1.60 11.66 -0.29
C THR A 95 -0.87 12.95 -0.65
N THR A 96 0.19 12.82 -1.44
CA THR A 96 0.91 13.97 -2.03
C THR A 96 -0.02 14.84 -2.87
N LEU A 97 -0.88 14.21 -3.69
CA LEU A 97 -1.85 14.91 -4.55
C LEU A 97 -2.74 15.84 -3.74
N ARG A 98 -3.33 15.35 -2.65
CA ARG A 98 -4.24 16.16 -1.83
C ARG A 98 -3.55 17.38 -1.22
N GLY A 99 -2.30 17.23 -0.77
CA GLY A 99 -1.48 18.37 -0.31
C GLY A 99 -1.22 19.39 -1.42
N LEU A 100 -0.90 18.91 -2.65
CA LEU A 100 -0.68 19.77 -3.81
C LEU A 100 -1.95 20.51 -4.25
N MET A 101 -3.09 19.84 -4.24
CA MET A 101 -4.39 20.47 -4.52
C MET A 101 -4.69 21.58 -3.51
N HIS A 102 -4.50 21.29 -2.22
CA HIS A 102 -4.80 22.23 -1.14
C HIS A 102 -3.92 23.47 -1.15
N HIS A 103 -2.61 23.31 -1.34
CA HIS A 103 -1.64 24.40 -1.20
C HIS A 103 -1.30 25.12 -2.51
N HIS A 104 -1.45 24.43 -3.64
CA HIS A 104 -0.95 24.91 -4.92
C HIS A 104 -2.00 24.91 -6.04
N GLY A 105 -3.25 24.49 -5.73
CA GLY A 105 -4.34 24.45 -6.71
C GLY A 105 -4.05 23.52 -7.90
N VAL A 106 -3.28 22.44 -7.67
CA VAL A 106 -2.91 21.50 -8.74
C VAL A 106 -4.17 20.84 -9.28
N GLU A 107 -4.28 20.82 -10.60
CA GLU A 107 -5.33 20.05 -11.29
C GLU A 107 -5.01 18.57 -11.17
N PRO A 108 -5.92 17.75 -10.58
CA PRO A 108 -5.63 16.36 -10.24
C PRO A 108 -5.25 15.50 -11.43
N ARG A 109 -5.94 15.66 -12.58
CA ARG A 109 -5.68 14.86 -13.78
C ARG A 109 -4.26 15.09 -14.29
N ALA A 110 -3.79 16.35 -14.33
CA ALA A 110 -2.43 16.66 -14.75
C ALA A 110 -1.35 15.99 -13.87
N PHE A 111 -1.61 15.89 -12.56
CA PHE A 111 -0.72 15.17 -11.65
C PHE A 111 -0.77 13.66 -11.89
N LEU A 112 -1.97 13.07 -11.93
CA LEU A 112 -2.17 11.62 -12.08
C LEU A 112 -1.60 11.11 -13.41
N ASP A 113 -1.89 11.78 -14.52
CA ASP A 113 -1.35 11.43 -15.83
C ASP A 113 0.20 11.49 -15.83
N PHE A 114 0.78 12.48 -15.16
CA PHE A 114 2.23 12.61 -15.09
C PHE A 114 2.86 11.49 -14.24
N VAL A 115 2.32 11.22 -13.04
CA VAL A 115 2.97 10.28 -12.11
C VAL A 115 2.76 8.82 -12.49
N HIS A 116 1.69 8.50 -13.20
CA HIS A 116 1.37 7.16 -13.67
C HIS A 116 1.92 6.84 -15.07
N ASP A 117 2.62 7.77 -15.73
CA ASP A 117 3.37 7.50 -16.96
C ASP A 117 4.70 6.80 -16.61
N ILE A 118 4.64 5.51 -16.34
CA ILE A 118 5.74 4.67 -15.83
C ILE A 118 5.89 3.39 -16.67
N ASP A 119 7.03 2.74 -16.52
CA ASP A 119 7.32 1.46 -17.17
C ASP A 119 6.67 0.29 -16.42
N LEU A 120 5.64 -0.30 -17.00
CA LEU A 120 4.95 -1.47 -16.47
C LEU A 120 5.63 -2.80 -16.85
N THR A 121 6.71 -2.79 -17.65
CA THR A 121 7.39 -4.03 -18.03
C THR A 121 8.13 -4.70 -16.86
N VAL A 122 8.32 -3.95 -15.77
CA VAL A 122 8.91 -4.45 -14.51
C VAL A 122 8.03 -5.47 -13.79
N ILE A 123 6.74 -5.55 -14.13
CA ILE A 123 5.81 -6.59 -13.66
C ILE A 123 5.41 -7.49 -14.83
N ALA A 124 5.09 -8.74 -14.52
CA ALA A 124 4.68 -9.75 -15.50
C ALA A 124 3.34 -10.37 -15.08
N ALA A 125 2.70 -11.07 -16.04
CA ALA A 125 1.52 -11.86 -15.74
C ALA A 125 1.83 -12.91 -14.65
N ASP A 126 0.93 -13.01 -13.67
CA ASP A 126 1.01 -13.96 -12.56
C ASP A 126 -0.09 -15.03 -12.70
N ALA A 127 0.26 -16.15 -13.31
CA ALA A 127 -0.68 -17.24 -13.52
C ALA A 127 -1.17 -17.89 -12.22
N ALA A 128 -0.37 -17.85 -11.15
CA ALA A 128 -0.76 -18.41 -9.87
C ALA A 128 -1.79 -17.49 -9.18
N LEU A 129 -1.56 -16.17 -9.18
CA LEU A 129 -2.54 -15.20 -8.69
C LEU A 129 -3.84 -15.24 -9.51
N ASP A 130 -3.70 -15.36 -10.84
CA ASP A 130 -4.84 -15.49 -11.74
C ASP A 130 -5.72 -16.70 -11.41
N ALA A 131 -5.11 -17.87 -11.23
CA ALA A 131 -5.81 -19.09 -10.83
C ALA A 131 -6.45 -18.97 -9.44
N ALA A 132 -5.73 -18.39 -8.47
CA ALA A 132 -6.24 -18.20 -7.13
C ALA A 132 -7.46 -17.25 -7.10
N LEU A 133 -7.39 -16.12 -7.82
CA LEU A 133 -8.52 -15.19 -7.95
C LEU A 133 -9.71 -15.81 -8.68
N ALA A 134 -9.48 -16.66 -9.68
CA ALA A 134 -10.56 -17.37 -10.38
C ALA A 134 -11.32 -18.33 -9.46
N ALA A 135 -10.63 -18.97 -8.53
CA ALA A 135 -11.20 -19.93 -7.61
C ALA A 135 -11.94 -19.29 -6.41
N LEU A 136 -11.64 -18.03 -6.07
CA LEU A 136 -12.33 -17.32 -4.98
C LEU A 136 -13.81 -17.10 -5.30
N PRO A 137 -14.74 -17.47 -4.40
CA PRO A 137 -16.15 -17.18 -4.57
C PRO A 137 -16.45 -15.70 -4.39
N GLY A 138 -17.56 -15.24 -4.94
CA GLY A 138 -18.02 -13.87 -4.79
C GLY A 138 -17.32 -12.86 -5.67
N ARG A 139 -17.69 -11.59 -5.52
CA ARG A 139 -17.16 -10.50 -6.34
C ARG A 139 -15.86 -9.94 -5.78
N LYS A 140 -15.07 -9.36 -6.65
CA LYS A 140 -13.78 -8.77 -6.32
C LYS A 140 -13.75 -7.32 -6.78
N LEU A 141 -13.27 -6.43 -5.92
CA LEU A 141 -13.16 -4.99 -6.14
C LEU A 141 -11.71 -4.55 -5.89
N ILE A 142 -11.28 -3.55 -6.64
CA ILE A 142 -10.06 -2.78 -6.32
C ILE A 142 -10.47 -1.53 -5.54
N PHE A 143 -9.72 -1.22 -4.47
CA PHE A 143 -9.83 0.03 -3.72
C PHE A 143 -8.44 0.67 -3.59
N THR A 144 -8.17 1.67 -4.41
CA THR A 144 -6.81 2.25 -4.56
C THR A 144 -6.80 3.77 -4.37
N ASN A 145 -5.68 4.31 -3.88
CA ASN A 145 -5.39 5.75 -3.90
C ASN A 145 -4.78 6.22 -5.25
N GLY A 146 -4.58 5.30 -6.20
CA GLY A 146 -4.31 5.61 -7.61
C GLY A 146 -5.60 5.90 -8.38
N ASP A 147 -5.49 6.16 -9.70
CA ASP A 147 -6.65 6.33 -10.58
C ASP A 147 -6.97 5.06 -11.38
N ALA A 148 -8.21 4.94 -11.83
CA ALA A 148 -8.69 3.76 -12.55
C ALA A 148 -7.89 3.46 -13.84
N PRO A 149 -7.53 4.44 -14.70
CA PRO A 149 -6.72 4.16 -15.89
C PRO A 149 -5.36 3.53 -15.57
N TYR A 150 -4.70 3.94 -14.50
CA TYR A 150 -3.47 3.32 -14.03
C TYR A 150 -3.74 1.90 -13.52
N ALA A 151 -4.74 1.73 -12.65
CA ALA A 151 -5.11 0.44 -12.09
C ALA A 151 -5.44 -0.59 -13.19
N GLU A 152 -6.22 -0.22 -14.20
CA GLU A 152 -6.56 -1.07 -15.35
C GLU A 152 -5.32 -1.55 -16.12
N ARG A 153 -4.33 -0.68 -16.33
CA ARG A 153 -3.07 -1.04 -16.98
C ARG A 153 -2.26 -2.04 -16.16
N VAL A 154 -2.18 -1.83 -14.82
CA VAL A 154 -1.49 -2.75 -13.90
C VAL A 154 -2.19 -4.10 -13.89
N LEU A 155 -3.50 -4.16 -13.70
CA LEU A 155 -4.30 -5.39 -13.68
C LEU A 155 -4.20 -6.15 -15.02
N THR A 156 -4.20 -5.44 -16.13
CA THR A 156 -4.02 -6.02 -17.48
C THR A 156 -2.63 -6.63 -17.63
N ARG A 157 -1.60 -5.93 -17.15
CA ARG A 157 -0.22 -6.41 -17.20
C ARG A 157 0.01 -7.64 -16.34
N LEU A 158 -0.67 -7.71 -15.18
CA LEU A 158 -0.67 -8.89 -14.31
C LEU A 158 -1.52 -10.06 -14.88
N GLY A 159 -2.37 -9.81 -15.89
CA GLY A 159 -3.25 -10.81 -16.50
C GLY A 159 -4.52 -11.12 -15.69
N ILE A 160 -4.86 -10.29 -14.70
CA ILE A 160 -5.92 -10.55 -13.71
C ILE A 160 -7.12 -9.60 -13.80
N ALA A 161 -7.14 -8.65 -14.74
CA ALA A 161 -8.18 -7.61 -14.83
C ALA A 161 -9.61 -8.19 -14.88
N ARG A 162 -9.80 -9.35 -15.52
CA ARG A 162 -11.12 -10.00 -15.68
C ARG A 162 -11.79 -10.44 -14.37
N HIS A 163 -11.03 -10.51 -13.27
CA HIS A 163 -11.57 -10.96 -11.98
C HIS A 163 -12.26 -9.83 -11.20
N PHE A 164 -11.98 -8.58 -11.54
CA PHE A 164 -12.47 -7.44 -10.78
C PHE A 164 -13.71 -6.84 -11.44
N THR A 165 -14.78 -6.69 -10.66
CA THR A 165 -16.05 -6.16 -11.13
C THR A 165 -16.09 -4.64 -11.12
N ALA A 166 -15.24 -3.99 -10.33
CA ALA A 166 -15.09 -2.54 -10.29
C ALA A 166 -13.73 -2.13 -9.69
N ILE A 167 -13.34 -0.90 -10.01
CA ILE A 167 -12.21 -0.18 -9.41
C ILE A 167 -12.79 1.05 -8.73
N HIS A 168 -12.63 1.14 -7.40
CA HIS A 168 -12.96 2.31 -6.61
C HIS A 168 -11.68 3.09 -6.36
N ASP A 169 -11.50 4.14 -7.13
CA ASP A 169 -10.25 4.90 -7.24
C ASP A 169 -10.30 6.23 -6.47
N ILE A 170 -9.21 6.97 -6.49
CA ILE A 170 -9.11 8.28 -5.82
C ILE A 170 -10.08 9.32 -6.39
N ILE A 171 -10.53 9.17 -7.64
CA ILE A 171 -11.49 10.07 -8.27
C ILE A 171 -12.90 9.74 -7.77
N ALA A 172 -13.25 8.46 -7.69
CA ALA A 172 -14.52 8.00 -7.14
C ALA A 172 -14.75 8.48 -5.70
N THR A 173 -13.66 8.55 -4.89
CA THR A 173 -13.72 9.08 -3.52
C THR A 173 -13.74 10.61 -3.44
N GLY A 174 -13.78 11.32 -4.57
CA GLY A 174 -13.66 12.79 -4.57
C GLY A 174 -12.34 13.29 -4.02
N PHE A 175 -11.25 12.54 -4.27
CA PHE A 175 -9.89 12.80 -3.75
C PHE A 175 -9.75 12.70 -2.23
N VAL A 176 -10.65 11.97 -1.58
CA VAL A 176 -10.53 11.58 -0.17
C VAL A 176 -9.77 10.25 -0.11
N PRO A 177 -8.50 10.24 0.33
CA PRO A 177 -7.70 9.02 0.26
C PRO A 177 -7.94 8.08 1.44
N LYS A 178 -7.61 6.80 1.30
CA LYS A 178 -7.33 5.91 2.43
C LYS A 178 -6.20 6.53 3.29
N PRO A 179 -6.28 6.47 4.63
CA PRO A 179 -7.24 5.80 5.49
C PRO A 179 -8.42 6.69 5.95
N GLN A 180 -8.82 7.73 5.24
CA GLN A 180 -9.93 8.57 5.66
C GLN A 180 -11.26 7.82 5.58
N GLU A 181 -12.05 7.86 6.66
CA GLU A 181 -13.28 7.10 6.84
C GLU A 181 -14.28 7.28 5.70
N ALA A 182 -14.46 8.52 5.23
CA ALA A 182 -15.41 8.84 4.17
C ALA A 182 -15.14 8.07 2.86
N ALA A 183 -13.88 7.72 2.56
CA ALA A 183 -13.54 6.91 1.38
C ALA A 183 -14.11 5.48 1.49
N TYR A 184 -14.13 4.92 2.70
CA TYR A 184 -14.70 3.58 2.95
C TYR A 184 -16.23 3.61 2.91
N ASP A 185 -16.85 4.64 3.50
CA ASP A 185 -18.31 4.81 3.44
C ASP A 185 -18.78 4.90 2.00
N GLN A 186 -18.04 5.62 1.16
CA GLN A 186 -18.35 5.75 -0.25
C GLN A 186 -18.16 4.44 -1.01
N LEU A 187 -17.05 3.71 -0.78
CA LEU A 187 -16.85 2.37 -1.34
C LEU A 187 -18.04 1.44 -1.03
N LEU A 188 -18.45 1.38 0.24
CA LEU A 188 -19.53 0.51 0.68
C LEU A 188 -20.86 0.90 0.01
N ALA A 189 -21.17 2.21 -0.06
CA ALA A 189 -22.40 2.73 -0.64
C ALA A 189 -22.45 2.52 -2.16
N ASP A 190 -21.41 2.93 -2.89
CA ASP A 190 -21.37 2.91 -4.35
C ASP A 190 -21.44 1.49 -4.91
N HIS A 191 -20.86 0.54 -4.20
CA HIS A 191 -20.83 -0.86 -4.63
C HIS A 191 -21.80 -1.76 -3.87
N GLY A 192 -22.61 -1.23 -2.94
CA GLY A 192 -23.55 -2.01 -2.14
C GLY A 192 -22.84 -3.15 -1.39
N VAL A 193 -21.71 -2.86 -0.73
CA VAL A 193 -20.92 -3.84 0.02
C VAL A 193 -21.50 -3.99 1.42
N ASP A 194 -21.86 -5.22 1.82
CA ASP A 194 -22.08 -5.54 3.22
C ASP A 194 -20.72 -5.74 3.91
N PRO A 195 -20.29 -4.85 4.81
CA PRO A 195 -18.97 -4.94 5.41
C PRO A 195 -18.75 -6.22 6.23
N ARG A 196 -19.82 -6.78 6.81
CA ARG A 196 -19.74 -8.02 7.60
C ARG A 196 -19.50 -9.26 6.72
N ARG A 197 -19.65 -9.13 5.42
CA ARG A 197 -19.42 -10.17 4.42
C ARG A 197 -18.34 -9.77 3.43
N ALA A 198 -17.47 -8.85 3.83
CA ALA A 198 -16.37 -8.35 3.02
C ALA A 198 -15.04 -8.53 3.76
N VAL A 199 -13.98 -8.75 2.99
CA VAL A 199 -12.60 -8.72 3.46
C VAL A 199 -11.84 -7.65 2.70
N PHE A 200 -10.98 -6.92 3.41
CA PHE A 200 -10.07 -5.94 2.81
C PHE A 200 -8.62 -6.42 2.97
N VAL A 201 -7.90 -6.49 1.84
CA VAL A 201 -6.52 -6.95 1.73
C VAL A 201 -5.66 -5.76 1.31
N GLU A 202 -4.64 -5.41 2.11
CA GLU A 202 -3.93 -4.14 2.01
C GLU A 202 -2.49 -4.27 2.55
N ASP A 203 -1.50 -3.64 1.90
CA ASP A 203 -0.10 -3.62 2.35
C ASP A 203 0.20 -2.53 3.39
N MET A 204 -0.55 -1.43 3.39
CA MET A 204 -0.43 -0.35 4.37
C MET A 204 -1.33 -0.62 5.58
N ALA A 205 -0.78 -1.12 6.67
CA ALA A 205 -1.54 -1.52 7.87
C ALA A 205 -2.56 -0.48 8.35
N ARG A 206 -2.20 0.81 8.39
CA ARG A 206 -3.09 1.89 8.81
C ARG A 206 -4.39 2.00 8.01
N ASN A 207 -4.37 1.55 6.75
CA ASN A 207 -5.55 1.57 5.90
C ASN A 207 -6.57 0.49 6.28
N LEU A 208 -6.20 -0.50 7.10
CA LEU A 208 -7.11 -1.53 7.58
C LEU A 208 -8.01 -1.05 8.73
N ALA A 209 -7.57 -0.05 9.51
CA ALA A 209 -8.31 0.40 10.68
C ALA A 209 -9.74 0.89 10.36
N PRO A 210 -9.99 1.74 9.34
CA PRO A 210 -11.35 2.16 9.01
C PRO A 210 -12.23 1.03 8.44
N ALA A 211 -11.64 0.05 7.75
CA ALA A 211 -12.35 -1.14 7.28
C ALA A 211 -12.81 -2.01 8.46
N LYS A 212 -11.90 -2.25 9.41
CA LYS A 212 -12.19 -2.99 10.64
C LYS A 212 -13.30 -2.34 11.45
N ALA A 213 -13.26 -1.01 11.63
CA ALA A 213 -14.29 -0.26 12.36
C ALA A 213 -15.69 -0.42 11.75
N ARG A 214 -15.78 -0.71 10.44
CA ARG A 214 -17.04 -0.99 9.72
C ARG A 214 -17.47 -2.45 9.76
N GLY A 215 -16.63 -3.33 10.32
CA GLY A 215 -16.92 -4.75 10.47
C GLY A 215 -16.43 -5.63 9.32
N MET A 216 -15.55 -5.10 8.44
CA MET A 216 -14.87 -5.93 7.45
C MET A 216 -13.82 -6.82 8.12
N ALA A 217 -13.61 -8.00 7.58
CA ALA A 217 -12.40 -8.77 7.86
C ALA A 217 -11.19 -8.06 7.24
N THR A 218 -10.03 -8.11 7.89
CA THR A 218 -8.85 -7.35 7.49
C THR A 218 -7.62 -8.23 7.39
N VAL A 219 -6.93 -8.13 6.25
CA VAL A 219 -5.71 -8.89 5.96
C VAL A 219 -4.59 -7.93 5.61
N TRP A 220 -3.55 -7.93 6.42
CA TRP A 220 -2.36 -7.14 6.19
C TRP A 220 -1.31 -7.92 5.40
N VAL A 221 -0.90 -7.38 4.26
CA VAL A 221 0.17 -7.93 3.42
C VAL A 221 1.51 -7.32 3.86
N ASN A 222 2.15 -7.92 4.86
CA ASN A 222 3.45 -7.50 5.38
C ASN A 222 4.59 -8.05 4.52
N ASN A 223 4.77 -7.47 3.34
CA ASN A 223 5.75 -7.91 2.33
C ASN A 223 6.99 -7.01 2.21
N GLY A 224 7.19 -6.11 3.18
CA GLY A 224 8.33 -5.19 3.21
C GLY A 224 8.15 -3.93 2.36
N SER A 225 6.91 -3.56 2.02
CA SER A 225 6.60 -2.28 1.39
C SER A 225 7.04 -1.09 2.28
N GLU A 226 7.48 0.01 1.65
CA GLU A 226 7.91 1.21 2.38
C GLU A 226 6.74 1.75 3.23
N LYS A 227 6.94 1.83 4.54
CA LYS A 227 5.92 2.26 5.51
C LYS A 227 4.70 1.34 5.66
N GLY A 228 4.72 0.14 5.08
CA GLY A 228 3.61 -0.81 5.21
C GLY A 228 3.20 -1.07 6.66
N GLY A 229 4.16 -1.20 7.56
CA GLY A 229 3.93 -1.37 9.00
C GLY A 229 3.68 -0.08 9.80
N PHE A 230 3.58 1.09 9.15
CA PHE A 230 3.32 2.33 9.87
C PHE A 230 1.94 2.31 10.55
N ASP A 231 1.91 2.58 11.86
CA ASP A 231 0.73 2.50 12.73
C ASP A 231 0.06 1.11 12.77
N ALA A 232 0.80 0.03 12.50
CA ALA A 232 0.24 -1.32 12.57
C ALA A 232 -0.18 -1.69 14.01
N SER A 233 -1.37 -2.28 14.17
CA SER A 233 -1.91 -2.74 15.45
C SER A 233 -2.74 -4.02 15.29
N ALA A 234 -2.58 -4.95 16.22
CA ALA A 234 -3.39 -6.16 16.30
C ALA A 234 -4.89 -5.87 16.54
N GLU A 235 -5.26 -4.64 16.93
CA GLU A 235 -6.66 -4.26 17.15
C GLU A 235 -7.48 -4.24 15.85
N PHE A 236 -6.83 -3.94 14.73
CA PHE A 236 -7.49 -3.83 13.43
C PHE A 236 -6.92 -4.74 12.33
N ILE A 237 -6.03 -5.66 12.68
CA ILE A 237 -5.48 -6.67 11.75
C ILE A 237 -5.97 -8.04 12.20
N ASP A 238 -6.81 -8.70 11.39
CA ASP A 238 -7.30 -10.05 11.70
C ASP A 238 -6.31 -11.13 11.25
N LEU A 239 -5.58 -10.88 10.16
CA LEU A 239 -4.59 -11.79 9.62
C LEU A 239 -3.41 -11.02 9.02
N GLU A 240 -2.20 -11.47 9.29
CA GLU A 240 -0.95 -11.01 8.67
C GLU A 240 -0.43 -12.07 7.71
N ILE A 241 -0.10 -11.66 6.47
CA ILE A 241 0.45 -12.53 5.44
C ILE A 241 1.67 -11.87 4.80
N GLY A 242 2.59 -12.66 4.25
CA GLY A 242 3.76 -12.13 3.53
C GLY A 242 3.57 -12.03 2.01
N ASP A 243 2.63 -12.81 1.45
CA ASP A 243 2.39 -12.87 0.00
C ASP A 243 0.94 -13.21 -0.28
N VAL A 244 0.28 -12.39 -1.09
CA VAL A 244 -1.15 -12.52 -1.40
C VAL A 244 -1.43 -13.77 -2.25
N THR A 245 -0.57 -14.09 -3.21
CA THR A 245 -0.74 -15.23 -4.11
C THR A 245 -0.65 -16.55 -3.34
N ALA A 246 0.38 -16.67 -2.49
CA ALA A 246 0.56 -17.86 -1.66
C ALA A 246 -0.61 -18.05 -0.67
N TRP A 247 -1.06 -16.96 -0.04
CA TRP A 247 -2.20 -17.01 0.87
C TRP A 247 -3.49 -17.41 0.16
N LEU A 248 -3.85 -16.75 -0.95
CA LEU A 248 -5.08 -17.05 -1.70
C LEU A 248 -5.11 -18.49 -2.21
N SER A 249 -3.97 -19.04 -2.63
CA SER A 249 -3.86 -20.45 -3.04
C SER A 249 -4.19 -21.44 -1.91
N GLY A 250 -4.00 -21.04 -0.65
CA GLY A 250 -4.36 -21.85 0.52
C GLY A 250 -5.79 -21.61 1.03
N VAL A 251 -6.44 -20.51 0.65
CA VAL A 251 -7.83 -20.17 1.05
C VAL A 251 -8.86 -20.97 0.26
N VAL A 252 -8.52 -21.30 -0.98
CA VAL A 252 -9.40 -22.08 -1.86
C VAL A 252 -9.31 -23.55 -1.42
N PRO A 253 -10.42 -24.18 -0.98
CA PRO A 253 -10.41 -25.64 -0.72
C PRO A 253 -10.00 -26.39 -1.99
N ASP A 254 -9.15 -27.39 -1.85
CA ASP A 254 -8.80 -28.33 -2.93
C ASP A 254 -10.08 -28.89 -3.58
N GLY A 255 -10.48 -28.33 -4.73
CA GLY A 255 -11.51 -28.84 -5.64
C GLY A 255 -12.94 -28.87 -5.12
N PRO A 256 -13.95 -28.87 -6.00
CA PRO A 256 -15.31 -29.20 -5.60
C PRO A 256 -15.33 -30.65 -5.07
N PRO A 257 -16.13 -30.95 -4.02
CA PRO A 257 -16.30 -32.31 -3.62
C PRO A 257 -16.70 -33.15 -4.83
N ALA A 258 -16.01 -34.27 -5.06
CA ALA A 258 -16.36 -35.20 -6.12
C ALA A 258 -17.87 -35.43 -6.07
N ALA A 259 -18.56 -35.17 -7.19
CA ALA A 259 -19.99 -35.41 -7.29
C ALA A 259 -20.26 -36.89 -6.94
N PRO A 260 -21.32 -37.18 -6.18
CA PRO A 260 -21.66 -38.56 -5.76
C PRO A 260 -21.96 -39.49 -6.92
#